data_d229cd8f38509f322a85c8e89decd020
#
_entry.id   d229cd8f38509f322a85c8e89decd020
#
_cell.length_a   1.000
_cell.length_b   1.000
_cell.length_c   1.000
_cell.angle_alpha   90.00
_cell.angle_beta   90.00
_cell.angle_gamma   90.00
#
_symmetry.space_group_name_H-M   'P 1'
#
loop_
_entity.id
_entity.type
_entity.pdbx_description
1 polymer ?
#
loop_
_entity_poly.entity_id
_entity_poly.type
_entity_poly.pdbx_seq_one_letter_code
_entity_poly.pdbx_strand_id
1 'polypeptide(L)'
;MKLRTGEPWMPAPDYGRSLRGLTVNLLVRDIDAALAFQRAVLRAEVVYADPDFAALRGYGGEWMLHADHAYRGHPLHHEVAAALPRGTGVELRLHGCDPDAAAAAARENGFIVVADPADKPHGLREAFIADSDGYVWVPDVPIGR
;
A
#
# COMPACT_ATOMS: atom_id res chain seq x y z
N MET A 1 7.45 18.42 7.72
CA MET A 1 8.42 19.13 6.87
C MET A 1 8.66 18.31 5.60
N LYS A 2 8.66 18.97 4.46
CA LYS A 2 8.92 18.27 3.20
C LYS A 2 10.40 18.09 2.97
N LEU A 3 10.77 16.92 2.48
CA LEU A 3 12.15 16.56 2.18
C LEU A 3 12.47 16.57 0.69
N ARG A 4 11.43 16.58 -0.16
CA ARG A 4 11.66 16.59 -1.61
C ARG A 4 12.32 17.89 -2.05
N THR A 5 13.10 17.78 -3.12
CA THR A 5 13.68 18.94 -3.79
C THR A 5 12.96 19.12 -5.13
N GLY A 6 12.60 20.37 -5.46
CA GLY A 6 11.87 20.66 -6.68
C GLY A 6 10.40 20.31 -6.63
N GLU A 7 9.77 20.36 -7.80
CA GLU A 7 8.33 20.12 -7.92
C GLU A 7 8.04 18.63 -8.21
N PRO A 8 6.85 18.13 -7.82
CA PRO A 8 6.44 16.78 -8.21
C PRO A 8 6.11 16.71 -9.70
N TRP A 9 5.78 15.49 -10.18
CA TRP A 9 5.48 15.27 -11.61
C TRP A 9 4.28 16.06 -12.12
N MET A 10 3.41 16.48 -11.24
CA MET A 10 2.31 17.40 -11.55
C MET A 10 1.97 18.23 -10.31
N PRO A 11 1.34 19.40 -10.47
CA PRO A 11 0.91 20.18 -9.31
C PRO A 11 -0.07 19.41 -8.43
N ALA A 12 0.06 19.54 -7.12
CA ALA A 12 -0.81 18.83 -6.18
C ALA A 12 -2.32 19.06 -6.44
N PRO A 13 -2.78 20.28 -6.77
CA PRO A 13 -4.19 20.47 -7.10
C PRO A 13 -4.64 19.68 -8.32
N ASP A 14 -3.78 19.52 -9.32
CA ASP A 14 -4.11 18.75 -10.52
C ASP A 14 -4.22 17.27 -10.19
N TYR A 15 -3.31 16.74 -9.39
CA TYR A 15 -3.41 15.36 -8.94
C TYR A 15 -4.71 15.14 -8.15
N GLY A 16 -4.99 16.02 -7.18
CA GLY A 16 -6.22 15.90 -6.39
C GLY A 16 -7.48 15.88 -7.24
N ARG A 17 -7.54 16.73 -8.25
CA ARG A 17 -8.69 16.77 -9.15
C ARG A 17 -8.80 15.56 -10.07
N SER A 18 -7.71 14.84 -10.28
CA SER A 18 -7.69 13.65 -11.13
C SER A 18 -8.28 12.42 -10.46
N LEU A 19 -8.37 12.41 -9.14
CA LEU A 19 -8.83 11.26 -8.37
C LEU A 19 -10.34 11.05 -8.54
N ARG A 20 -10.75 9.77 -8.53
CA ARG A 20 -12.15 9.39 -8.69
C ARG A 20 -12.51 8.29 -7.71
N GLY A 21 -13.78 8.29 -7.29
CA GLY A 21 -14.31 7.26 -6.40
C GLY A 21 -13.63 7.25 -5.04
N LEU A 22 -13.38 6.06 -4.53
CA LEU A 22 -12.67 5.89 -3.27
C LEU A 22 -11.17 5.87 -3.52
N THR A 23 -10.44 6.72 -2.81
CA THR A 23 -8.98 6.72 -2.83
C THR A 23 -8.46 6.38 -1.44
N VAL A 24 -7.48 5.47 -1.40
CA VAL A 24 -6.81 5.11 -0.16
C VAL A 24 -5.54 5.92 -0.05
N ASN A 25 -5.35 6.54 1.10
CA ASN A 25 -4.13 7.27 1.45
C ASN A 25 -3.55 6.65 2.71
N LEU A 26 -2.36 6.06 2.60
CA LEU A 26 -1.71 5.39 3.71
C LEU A 26 -0.58 6.26 4.25
N LEU A 27 -0.62 6.51 5.55
CA LEU A 27 0.49 7.19 6.22
C LEU A 27 1.56 6.16 6.56
N VAL A 28 2.79 6.43 6.13
CA VAL A 28 3.91 5.51 6.26
C VAL A 28 5.08 6.20 6.96
N ARG A 29 5.93 5.42 7.61
CA ARG A 29 7.10 5.96 8.30
C ARG A 29 8.17 6.42 7.33
N ASP A 30 8.36 5.65 6.25
CA ASP A 30 9.42 5.88 5.27
C ASP A 30 8.92 5.45 3.88
N ILE A 31 8.96 6.37 2.92
CA ILE A 31 8.50 6.11 1.56
C ILE A 31 9.32 4.99 0.90
N ASP A 32 10.64 5.03 1.01
CA ASP A 32 11.48 4.01 0.36
C ASP A 32 11.21 2.61 0.90
N ALA A 33 11.07 2.47 2.22
CA ALA A 33 10.73 1.19 2.82
C ALA A 33 9.35 0.70 2.37
N ALA A 34 8.37 1.60 2.31
CA ALA A 34 7.04 1.25 1.83
C ALA A 34 7.05 0.84 0.37
N LEU A 35 7.81 1.54 -0.48
CA LEU A 35 7.90 1.22 -1.91
C LEU A 35 8.55 -0.14 -2.15
N ALA A 36 9.47 -0.56 -1.31
CA ALA A 36 10.07 -1.88 -1.42
C ALA A 36 9.00 -2.98 -1.37
N PHE A 37 8.02 -2.84 -0.47
CA PHE A 37 6.88 -3.76 -0.39
C PHE A 37 5.99 -3.65 -1.63
N GLN A 38 5.64 -2.44 -2.01
CA GLN A 38 4.74 -2.20 -3.13
C GLN A 38 5.28 -2.82 -4.43
N ARG A 39 6.58 -2.67 -4.66
CA ARG A 39 7.22 -3.22 -5.87
C ARG A 39 7.43 -4.72 -5.81
N ALA A 40 8.04 -5.21 -4.74
CA ALA A 40 8.45 -6.61 -4.65
C ALA A 40 7.27 -7.55 -4.42
N VAL A 41 6.34 -7.17 -3.54
CA VAL A 41 5.24 -8.02 -3.12
C VAL A 41 4.02 -7.84 -4.01
N LEU A 42 3.57 -6.60 -4.18
CA LEU A 42 2.33 -6.30 -4.89
C LEU A 42 2.56 -6.11 -6.40
N ARG A 43 3.80 -5.84 -6.81
CA ARG A 43 4.12 -5.48 -8.21
C ARG A 43 3.29 -4.30 -8.70
N ALA A 44 3.05 -3.36 -7.81
CA ALA A 44 2.33 -2.14 -8.14
C ALA A 44 3.18 -1.24 -9.03
N GLU A 45 2.53 -0.46 -9.87
CA GLU A 45 3.19 0.58 -10.64
C GLU A 45 3.38 1.81 -9.76
N VAL A 46 4.62 2.27 -9.63
CA VAL A 46 4.91 3.53 -8.96
C VAL A 46 4.81 4.64 -10.00
N VAL A 47 3.70 5.36 -9.97
CA VAL A 47 3.44 6.45 -10.91
C VAL A 47 4.39 7.62 -10.63
N TYR A 48 4.59 7.90 -9.34
CA TYR A 48 5.50 8.94 -8.89
C TYR A 48 5.91 8.66 -7.45
N ALA A 49 7.12 9.02 -7.10
CA ALA A 49 7.59 8.93 -5.72
C ALA A 49 8.66 9.98 -5.43
N ASP A 50 8.59 10.52 -4.23
CA ASP A 50 9.63 11.35 -3.64
C ASP A 50 9.71 11.02 -2.13
N PRO A 51 10.61 11.63 -1.35
CA PRO A 51 10.70 11.27 0.08
C PRO A 51 9.45 11.57 0.91
N ASP A 52 8.54 12.37 0.40
CA ASP A 52 7.34 12.82 1.14
C ASP A 52 6.08 12.07 0.73
N PHE A 53 6.02 11.57 -0.50
CA PHE A 53 4.77 11.12 -1.11
C PHE A 53 5.02 10.11 -2.24
N ALA A 54 4.08 9.21 -2.44
CA ALA A 54 4.08 8.33 -3.62
C ALA A 54 2.66 8.13 -4.11
N ALA A 55 2.52 8.07 -5.43
CA ALA A 55 1.28 7.71 -6.12
C ALA A 55 1.50 6.37 -6.79
N LEU A 56 0.58 5.44 -6.56
CA LEU A 56 0.68 4.07 -7.05
C LEU A 56 -0.61 3.65 -7.76
N ARG A 57 -0.49 2.68 -8.64
CA ARG A 57 -1.66 2.02 -9.24
C ARG A 57 -1.34 0.58 -9.57
N GLY A 58 -2.39 -0.20 -9.72
CA GLY A 58 -2.32 -1.59 -10.10
C GLY A 58 -3.67 -2.24 -9.95
N TYR A 59 -3.89 -3.29 -10.74
CA TYR A 59 -5.11 -4.11 -10.62
C TYR A 59 -6.40 -3.29 -10.71
N GLY A 60 -6.37 -2.22 -11.51
CA GLY A 60 -7.52 -1.33 -11.68
C GLY A 60 -7.73 -0.31 -10.57
N GLY A 61 -6.88 -0.28 -9.56
CA GLY A 61 -6.98 0.65 -8.43
C GLY A 61 -5.85 1.67 -8.40
N GLU A 62 -6.07 2.72 -7.61
CA GLU A 62 -5.07 3.74 -7.34
C GLU A 62 -5.03 4.01 -5.85
N TRP A 63 -3.85 4.25 -5.32
CA TRP A 63 -3.67 4.62 -3.92
C TRP A 63 -2.43 5.48 -3.76
N MET A 64 -2.27 6.05 -2.58
CA MET A 64 -1.13 6.93 -2.31
C MET A 64 -0.52 6.64 -0.94
N LEU A 65 0.72 7.03 -0.79
CA LEU A 65 1.47 6.97 0.45
C LEU A 65 1.91 8.39 0.82
N HIS A 66 1.79 8.74 2.10
CA HIS A 66 2.34 9.97 2.64
C HIS A 66 3.28 9.64 3.79
N ALA A 67 4.47 10.21 3.77
CA ALA A 67 5.38 10.06 4.90
C ALA A 67 4.89 10.88 6.09
N ASP A 68 5.04 10.34 7.28
CA ASP A 68 4.58 11.02 8.51
C ASP A 68 5.14 12.44 8.63
N HIS A 69 6.43 12.61 8.32
CA HIS A 69 7.09 13.92 8.46
C HIS A 69 6.50 14.99 7.55
N ALA A 70 5.91 14.58 6.42
CA ALA A 70 5.32 15.50 5.45
C ALA A 70 3.84 15.78 5.73
N TYR A 71 3.23 15.05 6.64
CA TYR A 71 1.79 15.10 6.89
C TYR A 71 1.46 15.51 8.33
N ARG A 72 2.22 16.44 8.86
CA ARG A 72 2.08 16.88 10.27
C ARG A 72 0.75 17.57 10.56
N GLY A 73 0.10 18.11 9.53
CA GLY A 73 -1.23 18.71 9.66
C GLY A 73 -2.37 17.70 9.75
N HIS A 74 -2.07 16.41 9.72
CA HIS A 74 -3.08 15.37 9.84
C HIS A 74 -3.73 15.42 11.23
N PRO A 75 -5.09 15.40 11.31
CA PRO A 75 -5.78 15.50 12.61
C PRO A 75 -5.38 14.41 13.61
N LEU A 76 -5.01 13.23 13.12
CA LEU A 76 -4.63 12.09 13.97
C LEU A 76 -3.13 11.82 13.95
N HIS A 77 -2.31 12.85 13.71
CA HIS A 77 -0.87 12.67 13.54
C HIS A 77 -0.22 11.93 14.72
N HIS A 78 -0.56 12.29 15.95
CA HIS A 78 0.04 11.66 17.12
C HIS A 78 -0.39 10.21 17.28
N GLU A 79 -1.67 9.92 17.05
CA GLU A 79 -2.22 8.57 17.14
C GLU A 79 -1.61 7.66 16.08
N VAL A 80 -1.48 8.16 14.85
CA VAL A 80 -0.89 7.42 13.74
C VAL A 80 0.59 7.13 14.04
N ALA A 81 1.34 8.12 14.51
CA ALA A 81 2.76 7.96 14.80
C ALA A 81 3.00 6.90 15.89
N ALA A 82 2.08 6.76 16.84
CA ALA A 82 2.18 5.79 17.93
C ALA A 82 1.64 4.40 17.57
N ALA A 83 0.87 4.28 16.48
CA ALA A 83 0.20 3.03 16.13
C ALA A 83 1.19 1.95 15.69
N LEU A 84 1.07 0.75 16.28
CA LEU A 84 1.87 -0.43 15.94
C LEU A 84 1.03 -1.68 16.17
N PRO A 85 0.58 -2.40 15.12
CA PRO A 85 0.68 -2.05 13.70
C PRO A 85 -0.36 -1.01 13.29
N ARG A 86 -0.13 -0.37 12.15
CA ARG A 86 -1.10 0.56 11.57
C ARG A 86 -2.16 -0.19 10.79
N GLY A 87 -3.35 0.41 10.68
CA GLY A 87 -4.41 -0.08 9.82
C GLY A 87 -5.10 -1.35 10.28
N THR A 88 -4.99 -1.70 11.56
CA THR A 88 -5.70 -2.86 12.12
C THR A 88 -7.21 -2.72 11.88
N GLY A 89 -7.80 -3.76 11.31
CA GLY A 89 -9.24 -3.76 10.99
C GLY A 89 -9.56 -3.37 9.55
N VAL A 90 -8.54 -2.98 8.76
CA VAL A 90 -8.71 -2.70 7.34
C VAL A 90 -7.96 -3.75 6.53
N GLU A 91 -8.61 -4.30 5.52
CA GLU A 91 -7.98 -5.17 4.52
C GLU A 91 -7.92 -4.42 3.20
N LEU A 92 -6.73 -4.34 2.63
CA LEU A 92 -6.53 -3.72 1.33
C LEU A 92 -6.48 -4.84 0.30
N ARG A 93 -7.61 -5.12 -0.33
CA ARG A 93 -7.76 -6.28 -1.20
C ARG A 93 -7.43 -5.91 -2.64
N LEU A 94 -6.50 -6.65 -3.25
CA LEU A 94 -6.08 -6.45 -4.64
C LEU A 94 -6.53 -7.65 -5.49
N HIS A 95 -7.60 -7.47 -6.21
CA HIS A 95 -8.17 -8.50 -7.08
C HIS A 95 -7.33 -8.64 -8.35
N GLY A 96 -6.89 -9.86 -8.63
CA GLY A 96 -6.02 -10.15 -9.78
C GLY A 96 -4.53 -10.19 -9.44
N CYS A 97 -4.17 -9.87 -8.21
CA CYS A 97 -2.81 -10.01 -7.72
C CYS A 97 -2.61 -11.46 -7.25
N ASP A 98 -1.61 -12.15 -7.79
CA ASP A 98 -1.35 -13.56 -7.49
C ASP A 98 -0.92 -13.74 -6.02
N PRO A 99 -1.74 -14.39 -5.18
CA PRO A 99 -1.41 -14.54 -3.76
C PRO A 99 -0.21 -15.42 -3.50
N ASP A 100 0.03 -16.45 -4.33
CA ASP A 100 1.19 -17.33 -4.16
C ASP A 100 2.48 -16.60 -4.46
N ALA A 101 2.54 -15.88 -5.56
CA ALA A 101 3.71 -15.09 -5.94
C ALA A 101 3.98 -13.98 -4.93
N ALA A 102 2.92 -13.31 -4.47
CA ALA A 102 3.05 -12.23 -3.48
C ALA A 102 3.58 -12.76 -2.14
N ALA A 103 3.06 -13.88 -1.66
CA ALA A 103 3.52 -14.48 -0.41
C ALA A 103 4.98 -14.94 -0.51
N ALA A 104 5.37 -15.54 -1.64
CA ALA A 104 6.76 -15.94 -1.85
C ALA A 104 7.70 -14.73 -1.84
N ALA A 105 7.34 -13.68 -2.56
CA ALA A 105 8.13 -12.44 -2.59
C ALA A 105 8.21 -11.77 -1.21
N ALA A 106 7.12 -11.81 -0.46
CA ALA A 106 7.10 -11.27 0.91
C ALA A 106 8.12 -11.99 1.78
N ARG A 107 8.15 -13.31 1.74
CA ARG A 107 9.10 -14.09 2.52
C ARG A 107 10.55 -13.83 2.10
N GLU A 108 10.81 -13.77 0.80
CA GLU A 108 12.14 -13.47 0.28
C GLU A 108 12.66 -12.10 0.72
N ASN A 109 11.76 -11.15 0.92
CA ASN A 109 12.11 -9.77 1.26
C ASN A 109 11.90 -9.44 2.76
N GLY A 110 11.65 -10.45 3.59
CA GLY A 110 11.55 -10.27 5.03
C GLY A 110 10.24 -9.66 5.54
N PHE A 111 9.19 -9.65 4.73
CA PHE A 111 7.87 -9.20 5.15
C PHE A 111 7.08 -10.35 5.78
N ILE A 112 6.06 -10.00 6.56
CA ILE A 112 5.29 -10.97 7.31
C ILE A 112 4.09 -11.45 6.50
N VAL A 113 4.04 -12.77 6.24
CA VAL A 113 2.84 -13.43 5.71
C VAL A 113 1.96 -13.78 6.90
N VAL A 114 0.87 -13.04 7.07
CA VAL A 114 -0.06 -13.23 8.20
C VAL A 114 -0.86 -14.51 8.04
N ALA A 115 -1.29 -14.80 6.81
CA ALA A 115 -1.97 -16.05 6.46
C ALA A 115 -1.51 -16.49 5.08
N ASP A 116 -1.14 -17.77 4.99
CA ASP A 116 -0.66 -18.36 3.75
C ASP A 116 -1.76 -18.37 2.66
N PRO A 117 -1.35 -18.40 1.38
CA PRO A 117 -2.32 -18.55 0.30
C PRO A 117 -3.22 -19.76 0.51
N ALA A 118 -4.51 -19.56 0.41
CA ALA A 118 -5.49 -20.63 0.58
C ALA A 118 -6.74 -20.35 -0.23
N ASP A 119 -7.36 -21.43 -0.71
CA ASP A 119 -8.66 -21.36 -1.37
C ASP A 119 -9.75 -21.16 -0.33
N LYS A 120 -10.65 -20.24 -0.61
CA LYS A 120 -11.70 -19.85 0.33
C LYS A 120 -13.08 -20.22 -0.21
N PRO A 121 -14.06 -20.48 0.69
CA PRO A 121 -15.42 -20.84 0.27
C PRO A 121 -16.10 -19.80 -0.60
N HIS A 122 -15.65 -18.53 -0.54
CA HIS A 122 -16.24 -17.46 -1.34
C HIS A 122 -15.66 -17.35 -2.75
N GLY A 123 -14.89 -18.34 -3.20
CA GLY A 123 -14.46 -18.43 -4.60
C GLY A 123 -13.17 -17.72 -4.93
N LEU A 124 -12.39 -17.34 -3.93
CA LEU A 124 -11.11 -16.69 -4.12
C LEU A 124 -9.99 -17.50 -3.45
N ARG A 125 -8.82 -17.47 -4.08
CA ARG A 125 -7.58 -17.87 -3.42
C ARG A 125 -6.91 -16.58 -2.94
N GLU A 126 -6.60 -16.49 -1.66
CA GLU A 126 -6.10 -15.27 -1.07
C GLU A 126 -5.00 -15.52 -0.05
N ALA A 127 -4.17 -14.50 0.17
CA ALA A 127 -3.17 -14.48 1.22
C ALA A 127 -3.30 -13.17 1.98
N PHE A 128 -2.86 -13.13 3.24
CA PHE A 128 -2.83 -11.92 4.06
C PHE A 128 -1.36 -11.57 4.32
N ILE A 129 -0.93 -10.41 3.89
CA ILE A 129 0.48 -10.00 3.98
C ILE A 129 0.55 -8.62 4.61
N ALA A 130 1.37 -8.49 5.66
CA ALA A 130 1.57 -7.21 6.32
C ALA A 130 2.77 -6.48 5.72
N ASP A 131 2.62 -5.19 5.45
CA ASP A 131 3.74 -4.36 5.03
C ASP A 131 4.54 -3.86 6.26
N SER A 132 5.57 -3.07 6.02
CA SER A 132 6.47 -2.63 7.10
C SER A 132 5.79 -1.70 8.12
N ASP A 133 4.68 -1.09 7.76
CA ASP A 133 3.90 -0.24 8.69
C ASP A 133 2.80 -1.03 9.40
N GLY A 134 2.53 -2.25 8.96
CA GLY A 134 1.50 -3.10 9.54
C GLY A 134 0.17 -3.08 8.79
N TYR A 135 0.06 -2.38 7.69
CA TYR A 135 -1.14 -2.47 6.84
C TYR A 135 -1.22 -3.85 6.22
N VAL A 136 -2.42 -4.42 6.23
CA VAL A 136 -2.66 -5.77 5.70
C VAL A 136 -3.19 -5.68 4.27
N TRP A 137 -2.45 -6.29 3.36
CA TRP A 137 -2.80 -6.40 1.96
C TRP A 137 -3.26 -7.81 1.66
N VAL A 138 -4.33 -7.93 0.88
CA VAL A 138 -4.92 -9.23 0.54
C VAL A 138 -4.95 -9.38 -0.97
N PRO A 139 -3.86 -9.91 -1.55
CA PRO A 139 -3.89 -10.31 -2.96
C PRO A 139 -4.79 -11.51 -3.14
N ASP A 140 -5.64 -11.49 -4.16
CA ASP A 140 -6.53 -12.60 -4.45
C ASP A 140 -6.75 -12.79 -5.95
N VAL A 141 -7.13 -14.02 -6.31
CA VAL A 141 -7.53 -14.38 -7.67
C VAL A 141 -8.74 -15.33 -7.59
N PRO A 142 -9.62 -15.30 -8.59
CA PRO A 142 -10.72 -16.27 -8.64
C PRO A 142 -10.21 -17.71 -8.76
N ILE A 143 -10.93 -18.64 -8.15
CA ILE A 143 -10.63 -20.07 -8.27
C ILE A 143 -11.83 -20.81 -8.85
N GLY A 144 -11.49 -21.78 -9.65
CA GLY A 144 -12.46 -22.74 -10.17
C GLY A 144 -13.62 -22.09 -10.90
N ARG A 145 -14.68 -22.81 -10.97
CA ARG A 145 -15.91 -22.41 -11.66
C ARG A 145 -17.07 -23.12 -11.06
#